data_16fba72ee4117895625b07818d7ebd2c
#
_entry.id   16fba72ee4117895625b07818d7ebd2c
#
_cell.length_a   1.000
_cell.length_b   1.000
_cell.length_c   1.000
_cell.angle_alpha   90.00
_cell.angle_beta   90.00
_cell.angle_gamma   90.00
#
_symmetry.space_group_name_H-M   'P 1'
#
loop_
_entity.id
_entity.type
_entity.pdbx_description
1 polymer ?
#
loop_
_entity_poly.entity_id
_entity_poly.type
_entity_poly.pdbx_seq_one_letter_code
_entity_poly.pdbx_strand_id
1 'polypeptide(L)'
;VAYEVTGAPDGFPVFLLHGTPGSRSGPKPRGIVLYRMGVRLIAYDRPGYGDSDRREDRHVADAARDVEAIADHLGVEQFAVVGRSGGGPHALACAADARLRGRVTRVAVLVSLAPWNAIELDWVGGMNTGNVRGFGVGSPDTAAVVEEIRQRAERAAADPRLLLADLRTEMSAADRRAVNDPALRRLITDTYAEALRSGPYGWIDDVLAFRRPWAFDLSAIDTAATPVRLWHGADDNFAPVSHGRWLAAQIPGAEMEVRPGAAHFDAVEELPRILRWLVDPDAALGADLLIGARPGQ
;
A
#
# COMPACT_ATOMS: atom_id res chain seq x y z
N VAL A 1 -6.76 16.78 -2.83
CA VAL A 1 -5.71 15.77 -3.08
C VAL A 1 -5.42 15.68 -4.57
N ALA A 2 -4.15 15.45 -4.92
CA ALA A 2 -3.69 15.24 -6.28
C ALA A 2 -3.81 13.76 -6.67
N TYR A 3 -4.28 13.49 -7.88
CA TYR A 3 -4.44 12.12 -8.39
C TYR A 3 -3.97 12.00 -9.85
N GLU A 4 -3.80 10.77 -10.29
CA GLU A 4 -3.43 10.39 -11.66
C GLU A 4 -4.31 9.24 -12.12
N VAL A 5 -4.72 9.26 -13.39
CA VAL A 5 -5.46 8.18 -14.03
C VAL A 5 -4.63 7.60 -15.17
N THR A 6 -4.42 6.28 -15.16
CA THR A 6 -3.62 5.57 -16.17
C THR A 6 -4.32 4.29 -16.62
N GLY A 7 -3.92 3.74 -17.77
CA GLY A 7 -4.48 2.50 -18.32
C GLY A 7 -5.61 2.72 -19.30
N ALA A 8 -6.65 1.90 -19.26
CA ALA A 8 -7.78 1.93 -20.17
C ALA A 8 -8.77 3.03 -19.78
N PRO A 9 -9.07 4.04 -20.62
CA PRO A 9 -10.02 5.11 -20.25
C PRO A 9 -11.40 4.59 -19.87
N ASP A 10 -11.89 3.57 -20.57
CA ASP A 10 -13.20 2.92 -20.34
C ASP A 10 -13.07 1.63 -19.54
N GLY A 11 -11.90 1.36 -18.96
CA GLY A 11 -11.63 0.19 -18.14
C GLY A 11 -12.30 0.27 -16.77
N PHE A 12 -12.35 -0.88 -16.07
CA PHE A 12 -12.88 -0.94 -14.72
C PHE A 12 -12.01 -0.11 -13.76
N PRO A 13 -12.60 0.80 -12.96
CA PRO A 13 -11.85 1.67 -12.08
C PRO A 13 -11.24 0.91 -10.89
N VAL A 14 -9.95 1.11 -10.66
CA VAL A 14 -9.23 0.55 -9.51
C VAL A 14 -8.44 1.66 -8.84
N PHE A 15 -8.67 1.89 -7.57
CA PHE A 15 -7.84 2.78 -6.75
C PHE A 15 -6.61 2.05 -6.24
N LEU A 16 -5.42 2.63 -6.46
CA LEU A 16 -4.15 2.16 -5.91
C LEU A 16 -3.68 3.11 -4.81
N LEU A 17 -3.65 2.61 -3.57
CA LEU A 17 -3.22 3.34 -2.39
C LEU A 17 -1.75 3.01 -2.10
N HIS A 18 -0.90 4.02 -2.18
CA HIS A 18 0.55 3.89 -2.07
C HIS A 18 1.02 3.54 -0.65
N GLY A 19 2.26 3.00 -0.53
CA GLY A 19 2.93 2.72 0.74
C GLY A 19 3.35 3.98 1.52
N THR A 20 4.12 3.80 2.58
CA THR A 20 4.61 4.89 3.45
C THR A 20 6.14 4.81 3.60
N PRO A 21 6.90 5.84 3.16
CA PRO A 21 6.44 6.92 2.31
C PRO A 21 6.13 6.44 0.89
N GLY A 22 5.31 7.20 0.17
CA GLY A 22 4.96 6.87 -1.20
C GLY A 22 4.18 7.99 -1.89
N SER A 23 3.88 7.79 -3.19
CA SER A 23 3.16 8.76 -3.99
C SER A 23 2.29 8.07 -5.05
N ARG A 24 1.44 8.85 -5.74
CA ARG A 24 0.68 8.40 -6.92
C ARG A 24 1.55 7.87 -8.04
N SER A 25 2.81 8.33 -8.12
CA SER A 25 3.81 7.83 -9.07
C SER A 25 4.42 6.49 -8.69
N GLY A 26 3.99 5.87 -7.58
CA GLY A 26 4.52 4.65 -7.00
C GLY A 26 4.57 3.46 -7.93
N PRO A 27 5.21 2.38 -7.51
CA PRO A 27 5.31 1.17 -8.32
C PRO A 27 3.95 0.69 -8.78
N LYS A 28 3.74 0.69 -10.08
CA LYS A 28 2.51 0.25 -10.77
C LYS A 28 2.84 -0.34 -12.13
N PRO A 29 2.00 -1.19 -12.71
CA PRO A 29 2.18 -1.69 -14.07
C PRO A 29 2.20 -0.56 -15.08
N ARG A 30 2.91 -0.79 -16.20
CA ARG A 30 2.94 0.17 -17.32
C ARG A 30 1.52 0.37 -17.88
N GLY A 31 1.22 1.58 -18.34
CA GLY A 31 -0.10 1.93 -18.90
C GLY A 31 -0.60 0.96 -19.97
N ILE A 32 0.31 0.46 -20.86
CA ILE A 32 -0.07 -0.55 -21.87
C ILE A 32 -0.51 -1.89 -21.27
N VAL A 33 0.06 -2.29 -20.13
CA VAL A 33 -0.35 -3.51 -19.44
C VAL A 33 -1.73 -3.30 -18.82
N LEU A 34 -1.94 -2.18 -18.13
CA LEU A 34 -3.24 -1.80 -17.57
C LEU A 34 -4.31 -1.70 -18.65
N TYR A 35 -3.98 -1.09 -19.81
CA TYR A 35 -4.91 -1.00 -20.93
C TYR A 35 -5.35 -2.37 -21.43
N ARG A 36 -4.41 -3.30 -21.63
CA ARG A 36 -4.72 -4.68 -22.06
C ARG A 36 -5.53 -5.47 -21.03
N MET A 37 -5.44 -5.10 -19.77
CA MET A 37 -6.19 -5.71 -18.67
C MET A 37 -7.58 -5.08 -18.49
N GLY A 38 -7.93 -4.04 -19.25
CA GLY A 38 -9.17 -3.30 -19.05
C GLY A 38 -9.23 -2.56 -17.72
N VAL A 39 -8.07 -2.15 -17.17
CA VAL A 39 -7.98 -1.43 -15.88
C VAL A 39 -7.83 0.08 -16.12
N ARG A 40 -8.71 0.85 -15.50
CA ARG A 40 -8.57 2.29 -15.29
C ARG A 40 -8.00 2.52 -13.90
N LEU A 41 -6.66 2.62 -13.80
CA LEU A 41 -5.97 2.76 -12.53
C LEU A 41 -5.97 4.22 -12.07
N ILE A 42 -6.49 4.46 -10.86
CA ILE A 42 -6.56 5.76 -10.20
C ILE A 42 -5.63 5.70 -8.99
N ALA A 43 -4.56 6.49 -9.00
CA ALA A 43 -3.64 6.61 -7.88
C ALA A 43 -3.63 8.06 -7.38
N TYR A 44 -3.55 8.28 -6.07
CA TYR A 44 -3.51 9.62 -5.52
C TYR A 44 -2.45 9.76 -4.44
N ASP A 45 -1.98 10.97 -4.24
CA ASP A 45 -1.12 11.33 -3.10
C ASP A 45 -1.99 11.53 -1.88
N ARG A 46 -1.79 10.75 -0.82
CA ARG A 46 -2.45 11.03 0.46
C ARG A 46 -2.08 12.44 0.95
N PRO A 47 -2.92 13.10 1.77
CA PRO A 47 -2.64 14.44 2.28
C PRO A 47 -1.24 14.57 2.86
N GLY A 48 -0.52 15.61 2.43
CA GLY A 48 0.86 15.91 2.81
C GLY A 48 1.95 15.25 1.97
N TYR A 49 1.60 14.39 0.99
CA TYR A 49 2.52 13.85 0.00
C TYR A 49 2.39 14.54 -1.34
N GLY A 50 3.47 14.54 -2.12
CA GLY A 50 3.50 14.98 -3.51
C GLY A 50 2.87 16.36 -3.71
N ASP A 51 1.79 16.41 -4.49
CA ASP A 51 1.03 17.64 -4.77
C ASP A 51 -0.22 17.81 -3.91
N SER A 52 -0.47 16.93 -2.95
CA SER A 52 -1.62 17.03 -2.07
C SER A 52 -1.34 17.96 -0.89
N ASP A 53 -2.29 18.86 -0.61
CA ASP A 53 -2.25 19.67 0.59
C ASP A 53 -2.19 18.80 1.85
N ARG A 54 -1.51 19.27 2.88
CA ARG A 54 -1.48 18.60 4.17
C ARG A 54 -2.84 18.69 4.87
N ARG A 55 -3.22 17.58 5.51
CA ARG A 55 -4.31 17.55 6.49
C ARG A 55 -3.76 16.98 7.78
N GLU A 56 -3.61 17.84 8.77
CA GLU A 56 -3.15 17.47 10.10
C GLU A 56 -4.16 16.58 10.81
N ASP A 57 -3.68 15.81 11.78
CA ASP A 57 -4.51 14.94 12.64
C ASP A 57 -5.44 13.95 11.92
N ARG A 58 -5.14 13.62 10.66
CA ARG A 58 -5.89 12.62 9.93
C ARG A 58 -5.78 11.23 10.56
N HIS A 59 -6.84 10.45 10.43
CA HIS A 59 -6.89 9.04 10.78
C HIS A 59 -6.79 8.16 9.54
N VAL A 60 -6.52 6.87 9.74
CA VAL A 60 -6.55 5.87 8.66
C VAL A 60 -7.92 5.86 7.97
N ALA A 61 -9.01 5.98 8.73
CA ALA A 61 -10.39 6.04 8.22
C ALA A 61 -10.64 7.18 7.21
N ASP A 62 -9.90 8.28 7.29
CA ASP A 62 -10.13 9.44 6.44
C ASP A 62 -9.85 9.19 4.96
N ALA A 63 -9.07 8.15 4.63
CA ALA A 63 -8.79 7.77 3.25
C ALA A 63 -10.07 7.44 2.46
N ALA A 64 -11.11 6.93 3.12
CA ALA A 64 -12.39 6.67 2.48
C ALA A 64 -13.03 7.95 1.92
N ARG A 65 -12.89 9.10 2.60
CA ARG A 65 -13.37 10.41 2.12
C ARG A 65 -12.58 10.91 0.92
N ASP A 66 -11.26 10.69 0.92
CA ASP A 66 -10.42 11.10 -0.20
C ASP A 66 -10.78 10.30 -1.46
N VAL A 67 -10.95 8.97 -1.31
CA VAL A 67 -11.37 8.07 -2.41
C VAL A 67 -12.78 8.42 -2.89
N GLU A 68 -13.74 8.67 -1.99
CA GLU A 68 -15.09 9.11 -2.33
C GLU A 68 -15.06 10.38 -3.19
N ALA A 69 -14.36 11.42 -2.72
CA ALA A 69 -14.27 12.70 -3.42
C ALA A 69 -13.65 12.59 -4.84
N ILE A 70 -12.62 11.73 -4.99
CA ILE A 70 -12.01 11.47 -6.31
C ILE A 70 -12.99 10.70 -7.19
N ALA A 71 -13.67 9.67 -6.67
CA ALA A 71 -14.64 8.87 -7.40
C ALA A 71 -15.81 9.74 -7.90
N ASP A 72 -16.33 10.61 -7.05
CA ASP A 72 -17.41 11.56 -7.40
C ASP A 72 -16.96 12.54 -8.49
N HIS A 73 -15.75 13.11 -8.34
CA HIS A 73 -15.18 14.03 -9.32
C HIS A 73 -15.00 13.37 -10.71
N LEU A 74 -14.66 12.07 -10.73
CA LEU A 74 -14.47 11.30 -11.96
C LEU A 74 -15.75 10.64 -12.50
N GLY A 75 -16.88 10.80 -11.82
CA GLY A 75 -18.15 10.15 -12.16
C GLY A 75 -18.08 8.62 -12.06
N VAL A 76 -17.28 8.10 -11.10
CA VAL A 76 -17.08 6.65 -10.91
C VAL A 76 -18.06 6.16 -9.84
N GLU A 77 -19.01 5.33 -10.22
CA GLU A 77 -20.00 4.78 -9.28
C GLU A 77 -19.49 3.55 -8.53
N GLN A 78 -18.84 2.64 -9.25
CA GLN A 78 -18.29 1.39 -8.70
C GLN A 78 -16.78 1.27 -9.03
N PHE A 79 -16.02 0.76 -8.08
CA PHE A 79 -14.57 0.59 -8.22
C PHE A 79 -14.04 -0.46 -7.25
N ALA A 80 -12.86 -0.97 -7.55
CA ALA A 80 -12.10 -1.79 -6.61
C ALA A 80 -10.97 -0.98 -5.97
N VAL A 81 -10.42 -1.47 -4.86
CA VAL A 81 -9.34 -0.81 -4.14
C VAL A 81 -8.19 -1.78 -3.90
N VAL A 82 -6.96 -1.35 -4.15
CA VAL A 82 -5.76 -2.08 -3.73
C VAL A 82 -4.86 -1.17 -2.90
N GLY A 83 -4.43 -1.65 -1.73
CA GLY A 83 -3.49 -0.96 -0.86
C GLY A 83 -2.22 -1.77 -0.66
N ARG A 84 -1.06 -1.13 -0.78
CA ARG A 84 0.24 -1.76 -0.55
C ARG A 84 0.94 -1.15 0.65
N SER A 85 1.46 -1.99 1.58
CA SER A 85 2.20 -1.53 2.77
C SER A 85 1.32 -0.57 3.59
N GLY A 86 1.79 0.65 3.85
CA GLY A 86 0.99 1.70 4.49
C GLY A 86 -0.32 2.06 3.76
N GLY A 87 -0.50 1.66 2.49
CA GLY A 87 -1.78 1.79 1.79
C GLY A 87 -2.82 0.73 2.19
N GLY A 88 -2.40 -0.39 2.77
CA GLY A 88 -3.29 -1.49 3.16
C GLY A 88 -4.34 -1.08 4.19
N PRO A 89 -3.97 -0.45 5.33
CA PRO A 89 -4.92 0.09 6.30
C PRO A 89 -5.95 1.02 5.67
N HIS A 90 -5.50 1.89 4.76
CA HIS A 90 -6.37 2.85 4.06
C HIS A 90 -7.34 2.16 3.07
N ALA A 91 -6.90 1.05 2.43
CA ALA A 91 -7.79 0.24 1.58
C ALA A 91 -8.88 -0.46 2.40
N LEU A 92 -8.54 -0.97 3.59
CA LEU A 92 -9.52 -1.55 4.52
C LEU A 92 -10.50 -0.50 5.05
N ALA A 93 -10.04 0.74 5.26
CA ALA A 93 -10.94 1.85 5.60
C ALA A 93 -12.01 2.09 4.52
N CYS A 94 -11.65 1.97 3.23
CA CYS A 94 -12.63 2.08 2.13
C CYS A 94 -13.66 0.94 2.16
N ALA A 95 -13.24 -0.28 2.53
CA ALA A 95 -14.16 -1.42 2.65
C ALA A 95 -15.13 -1.27 3.85
N ALA A 96 -14.67 -0.66 4.94
CA ALA A 96 -15.44 -0.52 6.17
C ALA A 96 -16.38 0.70 6.16
N ASP A 97 -16.17 1.67 5.28
CA ASP A 97 -16.93 2.93 5.30
C ASP A 97 -18.34 2.78 4.71
N ALA A 98 -19.34 3.14 5.50
CA ALA A 98 -20.74 3.03 5.10
C ALA A 98 -21.10 3.87 3.87
N ARG A 99 -20.39 4.98 3.61
CA ARG A 99 -20.62 5.85 2.43
C ARG A 99 -20.19 5.18 1.13
N LEU A 100 -19.21 4.28 1.20
CA LEU A 100 -18.68 3.53 0.07
C LEU A 100 -19.35 2.15 -0.12
N ARG A 101 -20.34 1.82 0.72
CA ARG A 101 -21.08 0.55 0.60
C ARG A 101 -21.77 0.46 -0.75
N GLY A 102 -21.55 -0.64 -1.46
CA GLY A 102 -22.06 -0.87 -2.82
C GLY A 102 -21.26 -0.18 -3.92
N ARG A 103 -20.32 0.72 -3.57
CA ARG A 103 -19.38 1.34 -4.51
C ARG A 103 -18.06 0.56 -4.58
N VAL A 104 -17.52 0.15 -3.43
CA VAL A 104 -16.33 -0.70 -3.36
C VAL A 104 -16.74 -2.14 -3.66
N THR A 105 -16.29 -2.67 -4.80
CA THR A 105 -16.65 -4.03 -5.26
C THR A 105 -15.72 -5.09 -4.73
N ARG A 106 -14.43 -4.78 -4.54
CA ARG A 106 -13.39 -5.68 -4.02
C ARG A 106 -12.26 -4.89 -3.40
N VAL A 107 -11.57 -5.52 -2.45
CA VAL A 107 -10.38 -4.94 -1.83
C VAL A 107 -9.23 -5.95 -1.81
N ALA A 108 -8.05 -5.50 -2.25
CA ALA A 108 -6.81 -6.22 -2.10
C ALA A 108 -5.85 -5.50 -1.14
N VAL A 109 -5.22 -6.24 -0.27
CA VAL A 109 -4.29 -5.73 0.74
C VAL A 109 -2.96 -6.46 0.62
N LEU A 110 -1.90 -5.73 0.28
CA LEU A 110 -0.58 -6.31 0.02
C LEU A 110 0.40 -5.84 1.10
N VAL A 111 1.08 -6.78 1.76
CA VAL A 111 2.17 -6.54 2.72
C VAL A 111 1.85 -5.44 3.73
N SER A 112 0.67 -5.52 4.35
CA SER A 112 0.10 -4.47 5.20
C SER A 112 0.52 -4.58 6.66
N LEU A 113 0.49 -3.44 7.35
CA LEU A 113 0.54 -3.38 8.81
C LEU A 113 -0.84 -3.71 9.41
N ALA A 114 -0.85 -4.22 10.65
CA ALA A 114 -2.03 -4.30 11.50
C ALA A 114 -2.16 -3.02 12.37
N PRO A 115 -3.32 -2.76 12.99
CA PRO A 115 -3.49 -1.66 13.94
C PRO A 115 -2.43 -1.71 15.06
N TRP A 116 -1.99 -0.54 15.51
CA TRP A 116 -1.01 -0.44 16.60
C TRP A 116 -1.47 -1.11 17.90
N ASN A 117 -2.76 -1.09 18.14
CA ASN A 117 -3.40 -1.70 19.31
C ASN A 117 -3.92 -3.12 19.06
N ALA A 118 -3.38 -3.82 18.06
CA ALA A 118 -3.75 -5.20 17.76
C ALA A 118 -3.48 -6.12 18.97
N ILE A 119 -4.53 -6.68 19.52
CA ILE A 119 -4.45 -7.57 20.67
C ILE A 119 -3.82 -8.89 20.23
N GLU A 120 -2.96 -9.49 21.07
CA GLU A 120 -2.26 -10.75 20.82
C GLU A 120 -1.28 -10.73 19.64
N LEU A 121 -0.97 -9.57 19.06
CA LEU A 121 0.06 -9.42 18.06
C LEU A 121 1.34 -8.88 18.70
N ASP A 122 2.44 -9.61 18.58
CA ASP A 122 3.76 -9.00 18.76
C ASP A 122 4.03 -8.11 17.55
N TRP A 123 3.65 -6.81 17.69
CA TRP A 123 3.61 -5.84 16.59
C TRP A 123 4.97 -5.61 15.96
N VAL A 124 6.06 -5.81 16.69
CA VAL A 124 7.44 -5.63 16.22
C VAL A 124 8.16 -6.94 15.94
N GLY A 125 7.57 -8.06 16.29
CA GLY A 125 8.16 -9.37 16.10
C GLY A 125 8.53 -9.64 14.64
N GLY A 126 9.82 -9.73 14.35
CA GLY A 126 10.35 -9.91 13.00
C GLY A 126 10.49 -8.63 12.16
N MET A 127 10.12 -7.46 12.70
CA MET A 127 10.27 -6.18 12.01
C MET A 127 11.72 -5.70 12.02
N ASN A 128 12.19 -5.08 10.92
CA ASN A 128 13.52 -4.48 10.86
C ASN A 128 13.66 -3.28 11.80
N THR A 129 14.90 -3.00 12.24
CA THR A 129 15.18 -1.97 13.25
C THR A 129 14.85 -0.56 12.79
N GLY A 130 14.97 -0.26 11.49
CA GLY A 130 14.61 1.03 10.91
C GLY A 130 13.12 1.32 11.04
N ASN A 131 12.26 0.33 10.79
CA ASN A 131 10.83 0.49 10.96
C ASN A 131 10.44 0.53 12.45
N VAL A 132 11.06 -0.30 13.30
CA VAL A 132 10.83 -0.22 14.76
C VAL A 132 11.11 1.19 15.28
N ARG A 133 12.23 1.81 14.87
CA ARG A 133 12.53 3.22 15.22
C ARG A 133 11.56 4.20 14.56
N GLY A 134 11.31 4.05 13.26
CA GLY A 134 10.45 4.95 12.49
C GLY A 134 9.01 4.99 12.98
N PHE A 135 8.49 3.87 13.48
CA PHE A 135 7.18 3.83 14.16
C PHE A 135 7.26 4.24 15.64
N GLY A 136 8.46 4.42 16.20
CA GLY A 136 8.67 4.81 17.59
C GLY A 136 8.15 3.78 18.58
N VAL A 137 8.36 2.50 18.29
CA VAL A 137 7.94 1.40 19.17
C VAL A 137 8.67 1.51 20.50
N GLY A 138 7.91 1.44 21.60
CA GLY A 138 8.44 1.59 22.95
C GLY A 138 8.71 3.03 23.36
N SER A 139 8.52 4.02 22.48
CA SER A 139 8.62 5.43 22.82
C SER A 139 7.24 6.08 22.99
N PRO A 140 6.89 6.59 24.16
CA PRO A 140 5.70 7.42 24.36
C PRO A 140 5.88 8.82 23.76
N ASP A 141 7.12 9.24 23.48
CA ASP A 141 7.44 10.57 22.98
C ASP A 141 7.15 10.70 21.49
N THR A 142 6.01 11.27 21.18
CA THR A 142 5.59 11.56 19.80
C THR A 142 6.52 12.57 19.12
N ALA A 143 7.10 13.52 19.87
CA ALA A 143 8.00 14.52 19.30
C ALA A 143 9.30 13.87 18.81
N ALA A 144 9.84 12.89 19.55
CA ALA A 144 11.02 12.13 19.12
C ALA A 144 10.75 11.33 17.83
N VAL A 145 9.56 10.73 17.69
CA VAL A 145 9.14 10.02 16.47
C VAL A 145 9.04 10.98 15.29
N VAL A 146 8.42 12.13 15.48
CA VAL A 146 8.31 13.16 14.44
C VAL A 146 9.68 13.62 13.98
N GLU A 147 10.60 13.85 14.91
CA GLU A 147 11.97 14.29 14.59
C GLU A 147 12.77 13.21 13.83
N GLU A 148 12.67 11.95 14.23
CA GLU A 148 13.30 10.82 13.50
C GLU A 148 12.81 10.78 12.04
N ILE A 149 11.49 10.88 11.82
CA ILE A 149 10.93 10.89 10.46
C ILE A 149 11.36 12.12 9.68
N ARG A 150 11.39 13.30 10.32
CA ARG A 150 11.83 14.54 9.69
C ARG A 150 13.25 14.41 9.17
N GLN A 151 14.20 13.96 10.01
CA GLN A 151 15.60 13.78 9.62
C GLN A 151 15.77 12.78 8.48
N ARG A 152 15.03 11.66 8.51
CA ARG A 152 15.04 10.68 7.42
C ARG A 152 14.49 11.26 6.12
N ALA A 153 13.40 12.01 6.19
CA ALA A 153 12.77 12.64 5.05
C ALA A 153 13.66 13.74 4.44
N GLU A 154 14.31 14.56 5.26
CA GLU A 154 15.24 15.60 4.80
C GLU A 154 16.44 14.99 4.06
N ARG A 155 17.03 13.92 4.59
CA ARG A 155 18.10 13.19 3.90
C ARG A 155 17.62 12.59 2.57
N ALA A 156 16.44 12.01 2.55
CA ALA A 156 15.85 11.43 1.35
C ALA A 156 15.43 12.50 0.32
N ALA A 157 15.01 13.69 0.76
CA ALA A 157 14.72 14.82 -0.13
C ALA A 157 15.98 15.36 -0.79
N ALA A 158 17.12 15.38 -0.06
CA ALA A 158 18.41 15.77 -0.63
C ALA A 158 18.92 14.76 -1.67
N ASP A 159 18.80 13.48 -1.41
CA ASP A 159 19.09 12.39 -2.35
C ASP A 159 18.19 11.17 -2.06
N PRO A 160 17.14 10.95 -2.87
CA PRO A 160 16.20 9.83 -2.67
C PRO A 160 16.85 8.44 -2.69
N ARG A 161 18.04 8.31 -3.30
CA ARG A 161 18.81 7.05 -3.32
C ARG A 161 19.32 6.67 -1.94
N LEU A 162 19.54 7.65 -1.04
CA LEU A 162 19.99 7.41 0.32
C LEU A 162 18.93 6.64 1.13
N LEU A 163 17.65 6.97 0.96
CA LEU A 163 16.58 6.24 1.64
C LEU A 163 16.58 4.76 1.23
N LEU A 164 16.67 4.49 -0.07
CA LEU A 164 16.74 3.11 -0.54
C LEU A 164 18.03 2.40 -0.10
N ALA A 165 19.17 3.10 -0.07
CA ALA A 165 20.42 2.56 0.44
C ALA A 165 20.32 2.17 1.92
N ASP A 166 19.75 3.04 2.75
CA ASP A 166 19.49 2.75 4.17
C ASP A 166 18.58 1.53 4.33
N LEU A 167 17.46 1.48 3.59
CA LEU A 167 16.54 0.34 3.63
C LEU A 167 17.22 -0.98 3.23
N ARG A 168 18.11 -0.96 2.23
CA ARG A 168 18.83 -2.17 1.76
C ARG A 168 19.70 -2.82 2.83
N THR A 169 20.19 -2.07 3.80
CA THR A 169 20.99 -2.62 4.90
C THR A 169 20.18 -3.55 5.80
N GLU A 170 18.88 -3.32 5.89
CA GLU A 170 17.96 -4.02 6.78
C GLU A 170 16.99 -4.97 6.04
N MET A 171 17.00 -4.97 4.71
CA MET A 171 16.16 -5.85 3.87
C MET A 171 16.42 -7.33 4.11
N SER A 172 15.37 -8.14 4.02
CA SER A 172 15.48 -9.59 3.88
C SER A 172 16.28 -9.99 2.62
N ALA A 173 16.71 -11.25 2.52
CA ALA A 173 17.39 -11.73 1.33
C ALA A 173 16.47 -11.68 0.08
N ALA A 174 15.15 -11.89 0.26
CA ALA A 174 14.16 -11.81 -0.80
C ALA A 174 14.05 -10.36 -1.31
N ASP A 175 13.85 -9.38 -0.43
CA ASP A 175 13.79 -7.98 -0.83
C ASP A 175 15.07 -7.49 -1.50
N ARG A 176 16.25 -7.90 -1.01
CA ARG A 176 17.50 -7.55 -1.69
C ARG A 176 17.57 -8.10 -3.11
N ARG A 177 16.99 -9.29 -3.37
CA ARG A 177 16.89 -9.84 -4.75
C ARG A 177 15.96 -9.01 -5.60
N ALA A 178 14.76 -8.72 -5.10
CA ALA A 178 13.76 -7.91 -5.80
C ALA A 178 14.31 -6.53 -6.21
N VAL A 179 14.92 -5.80 -5.26
CA VAL A 179 15.48 -4.46 -5.54
C VAL A 179 16.83 -4.48 -6.27
N ASN A 180 17.35 -5.65 -6.63
CA ASN A 180 18.48 -5.73 -7.57
C ASN A 180 18.05 -5.41 -9.02
N ASP A 181 16.74 -5.52 -9.33
CA ASP A 181 16.22 -5.02 -10.61
C ASP A 181 16.40 -3.50 -10.70
N PRO A 182 17.16 -3.00 -11.70
CA PRO A 182 17.38 -1.56 -11.87
C PRO A 182 16.10 -0.77 -12.15
N ALA A 183 15.11 -1.39 -12.82
CA ALA A 183 13.84 -0.74 -13.12
C ALA A 183 13.00 -0.55 -11.85
N LEU A 184 12.94 -1.58 -10.99
CA LEU A 184 12.25 -1.47 -9.70
C LEU A 184 12.95 -0.45 -8.79
N ARG A 185 14.29 -0.47 -8.72
CA ARG A 185 15.04 0.54 -7.94
C ARG A 185 14.72 1.96 -8.38
N ARG A 186 14.70 2.20 -9.69
CA ARG A 186 14.37 3.51 -10.23
C ARG A 186 12.95 3.93 -9.84
N LEU A 187 11.97 3.04 -10.03
CA LEU A 187 10.58 3.30 -9.64
C LEU A 187 10.44 3.66 -8.16
N ILE A 188 11.13 2.94 -7.27
CA ILE A 188 11.11 3.21 -5.84
C ILE A 188 11.75 4.55 -5.54
N THR A 189 12.91 4.85 -6.14
CA THR A 189 13.62 6.12 -5.94
C THR A 189 12.79 7.31 -6.43
N ASP A 190 12.21 7.21 -7.63
CA ASP A 190 11.34 8.24 -8.21
C ASP A 190 10.09 8.45 -7.33
N THR A 191 9.54 7.37 -6.77
CA THR A 191 8.42 7.41 -5.81
C THR A 191 8.77 8.20 -4.55
N TYR A 192 9.96 7.99 -3.99
CA TYR A 192 10.39 8.70 -2.78
C TYR A 192 10.67 10.19 -3.08
N ALA A 193 11.29 10.48 -4.23
CA ALA A 193 11.49 11.86 -4.67
C ALA A 193 10.16 12.62 -4.77
N GLU A 194 9.17 12.01 -5.41
CA GLU A 194 7.84 12.61 -5.56
C GLU A 194 7.12 12.73 -4.21
N ALA A 195 7.16 11.67 -3.38
CA ALA A 195 6.50 11.66 -2.08
C ALA A 195 6.96 12.78 -1.16
N LEU A 196 8.27 13.09 -1.19
CA LEU A 196 8.91 14.05 -0.28
C LEU A 196 9.10 15.44 -0.90
N ARG A 197 8.60 15.68 -2.11
CA ARG A 197 8.76 16.93 -2.84
C ARG A 197 8.22 18.14 -2.07
N SER A 198 7.11 17.97 -1.35
CA SER A 198 6.47 19.01 -0.54
C SER A 198 6.86 18.93 0.95
N GLY A 199 7.88 18.15 1.29
CA GLY A 199 8.41 18.00 2.65
C GLY A 199 8.02 16.69 3.34
N PRO A 200 8.28 16.58 4.66
CA PRO A 200 8.17 15.33 5.41
C PRO A 200 6.76 15.01 5.89
N TYR A 201 5.82 15.92 5.74
CA TYR A 201 4.57 15.91 6.49
C TYR A 201 3.67 14.73 6.16
N GLY A 202 3.60 14.29 4.90
CA GLY A 202 2.83 13.11 4.53
C GLY A 202 3.31 11.85 5.26
N TRP A 203 4.63 11.68 5.39
CA TRP A 203 5.23 10.56 6.12
C TRP A 203 4.98 10.65 7.63
N ILE A 204 5.19 11.84 8.21
CA ILE A 204 4.92 12.11 9.63
C ILE A 204 3.46 11.77 9.95
N ASP A 205 2.52 12.34 9.18
CA ASP A 205 1.09 12.19 9.43
C ASP A 205 0.61 10.73 9.23
N ASP A 206 1.19 9.96 8.28
CA ASP A 206 0.94 8.54 8.14
C ASP A 206 1.37 7.76 9.39
N VAL A 207 2.62 7.98 9.85
CA VAL A 207 3.13 7.29 11.04
C VAL A 207 2.27 7.61 12.26
N LEU A 208 1.88 8.87 12.45
CA LEU A 208 1.00 9.27 13.55
C LEU A 208 -0.39 8.64 13.43
N ALA A 209 -0.94 8.54 12.22
CA ALA A 209 -2.23 7.88 11.98
C ALA A 209 -2.19 6.38 12.30
N PHE A 210 -1.08 5.68 11.95
CA PHE A 210 -0.91 4.26 12.27
C PHE A 210 -0.75 4.00 13.77
N ARG A 211 -0.22 4.93 14.53
CA ARG A 211 -0.06 4.86 16.00
C ARG A 211 -1.34 5.14 16.77
N ARG A 212 -2.41 5.55 16.09
CA ARG A 212 -3.75 5.77 16.67
C ARG A 212 -4.68 4.60 16.31
N PRO A 213 -5.79 4.41 17.04
CA PRO A 213 -6.86 3.52 16.57
C PRO A 213 -7.31 3.94 15.16
N TRP A 214 -7.56 2.96 14.29
CA TRP A 214 -7.90 3.23 12.88
C TRP A 214 -9.25 3.90 12.67
N ALA A 215 -10.08 3.98 13.74
CA ALA A 215 -11.41 4.59 13.77
C ALA A 215 -12.47 3.88 12.91
N PHE A 216 -12.27 2.58 12.65
CA PHE A 216 -13.27 1.67 12.07
C PHE A 216 -13.07 0.24 12.60
N ASP A 217 -14.11 -0.58 12.46
CA ASP A 217 -14.09 -1.98 12.89
C ASP A 217 -13.85 -2.91 11.68
N LEU A 218 -12.80 -3.72 11.74
CA LEU A 218 -12.47 -4.70 10.72
C LEU A 218 -13.53 -5.80 10.61
N SER A 219 -14.14 -6.18 11.73
CA SER A 219 -15.19 -7.22 11.77
C SER A 219 -16.51 -6.78 11.13
N ALA A 220 -16.69 -5.46 10.95
CA ALA A 220 -17.87 -4.88 10.30
C ALA A 220 -17.76 -4.89 8.75
N ILE A 221 -16.63 -5.29 8.19
CA ILE A 221 -16.47 -5.41 6.73
C ILE A 221 -17.31 -6.59 6.23
N ASP A 222 -18.28 -6.28 5.39
CA ASP A 222 -19.14 -7.27 4.72
C ASP A 222 -18.40 -7.90 3.53
N THR A 223 -17.65 -8.97 3.78
CA THR A 223 -16.89 -9.66 2.73
C THR A 223 -17.74 -10.44 1.73
N ALA A 224 -19.02 -10.66 2.02
CA ALA A 224 -19.96 -11.23 1.05
C ALA A 224 -20.33 -10.21 -0.05
N ALA A 225 -20.46 -8.94 0.34
CA ALA A 225 -20.72 -7.85 -0.62
C ALA A 225 -19.43 -7.26 -1.20
N THR A 226 -18.35 -7.20 -0.40
CA THR A 226 -17.04 -6.63 -0.78
C THR A 226 -15.94 -7.63 -0.42
N PRO A 227 -15.65 -8.62 -1.29
CA PRO A 227 -14.59 -9.59 -1.05
C PRO A 227 -13.24 -8.93 -0.76
N VAL A 228 -12.55 -9.43 0.28
CA VAL A 228 -11.24 -8.94 0.72
C VAL A 228 -10.21 -10.04 0.54
N ARG A 229 -9.11 -9.72 -0.15
CA ARG A 229 -7.93 -10.59 -0.26
C ARG A 229 -6.68 -9.94 0.28
N LEU A 230 -5.94 -10.72 1.07
CA LEU A 230 -4.63 -10.32 1.56
C LEU A 230 -3.56 -11.16 0.88
N TRP A 231 -2.47 -10.50 0.46
CA TRP A 231 -1.27 -11.16 -0.01
C TRP A 231 -0.06 -10.72 0.82
N HIS A 232 0.80 -11.67 1.20
CA HIS A 232 1.97 -11.35 2.02
C HIS A 232 3.14 -12.26 1.68
N GLY A 233 4.34 -11.67 1.58
CA GLY A 233 5.59 -12.43 1.54
C GLY A 233 5.93 -12.99 2.91
N ALA A 234 6.31 -14.28 2.97
CA ALA A 234 6.66 -14.92 4.24
C ALA A 234 7.91 -14.33 4.91
N ASP A 235 8.83 -13.78 4.09
CA ASP A 235 10.13 -13.25 4.50
C ASP A 235 10.12 -11.72 4.66
N ASP A 236 8.91 -11.11 4.72
CA ASP A 236 8.74 -9.68 4.89
C ASP A 236 9.16 -9.26 6.31
N ASN A 237 10.16 -8.36 6.38
CA ASN A 237 10.62 -7.76 7.63
C ASN A 237 10.35 -6.25 7.71
N PHE A 238 9.64 -5.66 6.75
CA PHE A 238 9.12 -4.30 6.85
C PHE A 238 7.76 -4.25 7.52
N ALA A 239 6.87 -5.17 7.11
CA ALA A 239 5.61 -5.48 7.75
C ALA A 239 5.53 -7.00 7.90
N PRO A 240 5.96 -7.58 9.01
CA PRO A 240 6.02 -9.03 9.18
C PRO A 240 4.71 -9.73 8.84
N VAL A 241 4.77 -10.94 8.29
CA VAL A 241 3.60 -11.72 7.86
C VAL A 241 2.57 -11.94 8.97
N SER A 242 2.98 -11.84 10.23
CA SER A 242 2.10 -11.87 11.42
C SER A 242 1.01 -10.80 11.36
N HIS A 243 1.33 -9.61 10.82
CA HIS A 243 0.35 -8.54 10.62
C HIS A 243 -0.75 -8.95 9.64
N GLY A 244 -0.37 -9.51 8.50
CA GLY A 244 -1.35 -10.00 7.51
C GLY A 244 -2.22 -11.12 8.05
N ARG A 245 -1.64 -12.08 8.79
CA ARG A 245 -2.38 -13.17 9.44
C ARG A 245 -3.35 -12.64 10.49
N TRP A 246 -2.93 -11.67 11.29
CA TRP A 246 -3.79 -11.02 12.26
C TRP A 246 -4.97 -10.33 11.57
N LEU A 247 -4.71 -9.54 10.51
CA LEU A 247 -5.78 -8.88 9.74
C LEU A 247 -6.78 -9.88 9.15
N ALA A 248 -6.29 -10.96 8.55
CA ALA A 248 -7.16 -12.00 8.00
C ALA A 248 -8.04 -12.66 9.06
N ALA A 249 -7.53 -12.82 10.28
CA ALA A 249 -8.31 -13.36 11.40
C ALA A 249 -9.37 -12.38 11.92
N GLN A 250 -9.16 -11.06 11.77
CA GLN A 250 -10.13 -10.04 12.21
C GLN A 250 -11.20 -9.70 11.18
N ILE A 251 -11.03 -10.11 9.91
CA ILE A 251 -11.98 -9.82 8.83
C ILE A 251 -12.69 -11.11 8.44
N PRO A 252 -13.94 -11.35 8.88
CA PRO A 252 -14.65 -12.60 8.60
C PRO A 252 -14.81 -12.82 7.08
N GLY A 253 -14.37 -13.98 6.59
CA GLY A 253 -14.45 -14.33 5.17
C GLY A 253 -13.34 -13.73 4.28
N ALA A 254 -12.37 -13.01 4.84
CA ALA A 254 -11.20 -12.58 4.08
C ALA A 254 -10.32 -13.79 3.69
N GLU A 255 -9.81 -13.76 2.45
CA GLU A 255 -8.87 -14.77 1.96
C GLU A 255 -7.44 -14.24 2.10
N MET A 256 -6.50 -15.09 2.52
CA MET A 256 -5.10 -14.72 2.63
C MET A 256 -4.20 -15.70 1.91
N GLU A 257 -3.30 -15.16 1.07
CA GLU A 257 -2.20 -15.89 0.46
C GLU A 257 -0.88 -15.47 1.12
N VAL A 258 -0.10 -16.45 1.57
CA VAL A 258 1.27 -16.25 2.06
C VAL A 258 2.24 -16.90 1.08
N ARG A 259 3.17 -16.12 0.51
CA ARG A 259 4.14 -16.59 -0.47
C ARG A 259 5.49 -16.90 0.19
N PRO A 260 5.90 -18.18 0.29
CA PRO A 260 7.24 -18.53 0.76
C PRO A 260 8.33 -17.96 -0.15
N GLY A 261 9.42 -17.47 0.44
CA GLY A 261 10.57 -16.92 -0.29
C GLY A 261 10.36 -15.55 -0.92
N ALA A 262 9.18 -14.95 -0.73
CA ALA A 262 8.86 -13.57 -1.12
C ALA A 262 8.83 -12.66 0.10
N ALA A 263 9.03 -11.36 -0.11
CA ALA A 263 9.03 -10.35 0.94
C ALA A 263 8.26 -9.08 0.52
N HIS A 264 8.62 -7.93 1.05
CA HIS A 264 7.86 -6.68 0.94
C HIS A 264 7.78 -6.12 -0.49
N PHE A 265 8.91 -6.14 -1.20
CA PHE A 265 8.98 -5.56 -2.55
C PHE A 265 8.49 -6.52 -3.64
N ASP A 266 8.43 -7.83 -3.38
CA ASP A 266 7.81 -8.79 -4.29
C ASP A 266 6.31 -8.51 -4.53
N ALA A 267 5.65 -7.79 -3.61
CA ALA A 267 4.27 -7.31 -3.80
C ALA A 267 4.08 -6.46 -5.06
N VAL A 268 5.14 -5.84 -5.59
CA VAL A 268 5.08 -5.07 -6.85
C VAL A 268 4.91 -6.00 -8.06
N GLU A 269 5.58 -7.15 -8.04
CA GLU A 269 5.49 -8.15 -9.11
C GLU A 269 4.12 -8.87 -9.09
N GLU A 270 3.50 -8.98 -7.91
CA GLU A 270 2.17 -9.57 -7.75
C GLU A 270 1.03 -8.64 -8.21
N LEU A 271 1.28 -7.34 -8.30
CA LEU A 271 0.23 -6.35 -8.57
C LEU A 271 -0.56 -6.63 -9.87
N PRO A 272 0.03 -7.05 -11.02
CA PRO A 272 -0.75 -7.40 -12.21
C PRO A 272 -1.74 -8.55 -11.98
N ARG A 273 -1.36 -9.57 -11.21
CA ARG A 273 -2.23 -10.71 -10.88
C ARG A 273 -3.39 -10.27 -9.97
N ILE A 274 -3.08 -9.45 -8.99
CA ILE A 274 -4.07 -8.87 -8.07
C ILE A 274 -5.05 -7.96 -8.83
N LEU A 275 -4.56 -7.08 -9.70
CA LEU A 275 -5.40 -6.20 -10.51
C LEU A 275 -6.38 -7.01 -11.39
N ARG A 276 -5.94 -8.14 -11.95
CA ARG A 276 -6.83 -9.01 -12.71
C ARG A 276 -7.98 -9.52 -11.84
N TRP A 277 -7.70 -10.04 -10.66
CA TRP A 277 -8.74 -10.46 -9.73
C TRP A 277 -9.70 -9.34 -9.33
N LEU A 278 -9.19 -8.10 -9.20
CA LEU A 278 -10.03 -6.95 -8.84
C LEU A 278 -11.04 -6.59 -9.94
N VAL A 279 -10.73 -6.83 -11.22
CA VAL A 279 -11.58 -6.44 -12.34
C VAL A 279 -12.39 -7.60 -12.93
N ASP A 280 -11.92 -8.85 -12.77
CA ASP A 280 -12.57 -10.04 -13.28
C ASP A 280 -12.84 -11.03 -12.13
N PRO A 281 -14.12 -11.23 -11.74
CA PRO A 281 -14.48 -12.13 -10.67
C PRO A 281 -14.13 -13.59 -10.94
N ASP A 282 -14.16 -14.00 -12.21
CA ASP A 282 -13.95 -15.37 -12.64
C ASP A 282 -12.47 -15.68 -12.93
N ALA A 283 -11.60 -14.64 -12.87
CA ALA A 283 -10.17 -14.85 -13.00
C ALA A 283 -9.65 -15.66 -11.81
N ALA A 284 -9.55 -16.97 -12.00
CA ALA A 284 -8.83 -17.83 -11.06
C ALA A 284 -7.41 -17.30 -10.89
N LEU A 285 -6.92 -17.23 -9.64
CA LEU A 285 -5.55 -16.81 -9.31
C LEU A 285 -4.48 -17.83 -9.78
N GLY A 286 -4.84 -18.80 -10.57
CA GLY A 286 -4.02 -19.90 -11.04
C GLY A 286 -4.11 -20.08 -12.55
N ALA A 287 -3.46 -19.23 -13.33
CA ALA A 287 -2.99 -19.59 -14.66
C ALA A 287 -1.83 -18.65 -15.02
N ASP A 288 -0.68 -19.23 -15.25
CA ASP A 288 0.56 -18.63 -15.68
C ASP A 288 0.36 -17.59 -16.78
N LEU A 289 0.63 -16.33 -16.48
CA LEU A 289 1.02 -15.38 -17.50
C LEU A 289 2.54 -15.49 -17.69
N LEU A 290 2.95 -16.53 -18.41
CA LEU A 290 4.21 -16.49 -19.16
C LEU A 290 4.09 -15.40 -20.24
N ILE A 291 4.31 -14.15 -19.86
CA ILE A 291 4.61 -13.10 -20.83
C ILE A 291 6.08 -13.26 -21.19
N GLY A 292 6.32 -13.92 -22.34
CA GLY A 292 7.58 -13.84 -23.08
C GLY A 292 8.76 -14.60 -22.46
N ALA A 293 8.73 -15.93 -22.48
CA ALA A 293 9.97 -16.65 -22.67
C ALA A 293 10.56 -16.21 -24.02
N ARG A 294 11.68 -15.50 -24.01
CA ARG A 294 12.48 -15.32 -25.22
C ARG A 294 12.87 -16.73 -25.69
N PRO A 295 12.62 -17.13 -26.95
CA PRO A 295 13.23 -18.31 -27.49
C PRO A 295 14.73 -18.07 -27.51
N GLY A 296 15.47 -19.07 -27.04
CA GLY A 296 16.91 -19.02 -26.90
C GLY A 296 17.62 -18.76 -28.23
N GLN A 297 18.70 -18.06 -28.15
CA GLN A 297 19.95 -18.34 -28.80
C GLN A 297 21.09 -17.90 -27.92
#